data_0df87cb932299059615d251aa35b0183
#
_entry.id   0df87cb932299059615d251aa35b0183
#
_cell.length_a   1.000
_cell.length_b   1.000
_cell.length_c   1.000
_cell.angle_alpha   90.00
_cell.angle_beta   90.00
_cell.angle_gamma   90.00
#
_symmetry.space_group_name_H-M   'P 1'
#
loop_
_entity.id
_entity.type
_entity.pdbx_description
1 polymer ?
#
loop_
_entity_poly.entity_id
_entity_poly.type
_entity_poly.pdbx_seq_one_letter_code
_entity_poly.pdbx_strand_id
1 'polypeptide(L)'
;MQTKHVVLAGLAMLAASTVAIAGQSPAGGTVSGKVSYEGSPPKMKPIEITSDPWCARVYKNMPPPLAENVVTGSGKSLQNVVVYVSAGAPDDAAPSTAAVLTQKRCRYIPHVLALQVNQELIIKNEDGTAHNIHPLPKLNRQWNKTQGQRFPLSEKFDKAEMIPVKCNLHPWMHATFADRMLGARI
;
A
#
# COMPACT_ATOMS: atom_id res chain seq x y z
N MET A 1 51.46 76.08 -31.11
CA MET A 1 50.37 75.16 -31.52
C MET A 1 50.51 73.84 -30.71
N GLN A 2 49.66 73.65 -29.72
CA GLN A 2 49.69 72.46 -28.88
C GLN A 2 48.50 71.57 -29.25
N THR A 3 48.78 70.38 -29.73
CA THR A 3 47.82 69.35 -30.07
C THR A 3 47.47 68.55 -28.80
N LYS A 4 46.23 68.62 -28.39
CA LYS A 4 45.73 67.85 -27.27
C LYS A 4 45.24 66.44 -27.74
N HIS A 5 45.89 65.39 -27.24
CA HIS A 5 45.45 64.04 -27.46
C HIS A 5 44.35 63.67 -26.42
N VAL A 6 43.16 63.29 -26.91
CA VAL A 6 42.11 62.77 -26.10
C VAL A 6 42.22 61.21 -26.09
N VAL A 7 42.49 60.67 -24.92
CA VAL A 7 42.51 59.21 -24.72
C VAL A 7 41.06 58.76 -24.29
N LEU A 8 40.40 58.03 -25.15
CA LEU A 8 39.12 57.36 -24.80
C LEU A 8 39.43 56.02 -24.06
N ALA A 9 39.11 55.96 -22.78
CA ALA A 9 39.15 54.71 -22.04
C ALA A 9 37.83 53.93 -22.25
N GLY A 10 37.89 52.86 -23.01
CA GLY A 10 36.77 51.96 -23.21
C GLY A 10 36.61 51.03 -22.01
N LEU A 11 35.46 51.14 -21.31
CA LEU A 11 35.08 50.27 -20.22
C LEU A 11 34.43 49.03 -20.81
N ALA A 12 35.13 47.88 -20.81
CA ALA A 12 34.57 46.59 -21.20
C ALA A 12 33.78 46.00 -20.02
N MET A 13 32.45 46.00 -20.11
CA MET A 13 31.60 45.26 -19.18
C MET A 13 31.60 43.76 -19.53
N LEU A 14 32.22 42.95 -18.67
CA LEU A 14 32.06 41.49 -18.70
C LEU A 14 30.70 41.15 -18.10
N ALA A 15 29.75 40.75 -18.95
CA ALA A 15 28.49 40.14 -18.49
C ALA A 15 28.76 38.69 -18.10
N ALA A 16 28.79 38.40 -16.80
CA ALA A 16 28.85 37.04 -16.28
C ALA A 16 27.47 36.40 -16.43
N SER A 17 27.31 35.55 -17.44
CA SER A 17 26.10 34.72 -17.60
C SER A 17 26.14 33.58 -16.61
N THR A 18 25.38 33.67 -15.54
CA THR A 18 25.12 32.53 -14.63
C THR A 18 24.20 31.54 -15.34
N VAL A 19 24.77 30.44 -15.80
CA VAL A 19 24.00 29.29 -16.27
C VAL A 19 23.39 28.62 -15.03
N ALA A 20 22.10 28.81 -14.80
CA ALA A 20 21.37 28.06 -13.83
C ALA A 20 21.26 26.62 -14.34
N ILE A 21 22.02 25.68 -13.74
CA ILE A 21 21.84 24.25 -13.94
C ILE A 21 20.53 23.91 -13.22
N ALA A 22 19.43 23.86 -13.97
CA ALA A 22 18.21 23.27 -13.48
C ALA A 22 18.53 21.80 -13.19
N GLY A 23 18.63 21.45 -11.91
CA GLY A 23 18.75 20.07 -11.47
C GLY A 23 17.55 19.30 -12.00
N GLN A 24 17.74 18.44 -12.99
CA GLN A 24 16.71 17.50 -13.40
C GLN A 24 16.49 16.55 -12.24
N SER A 25 15.30 16.61 -11.62
CA SER A 25 14.85 15.54 -10.76
C SER A 25 14.96 14.24 -11.54
N PRO A 26 15.54 13.18 -10.96
CA PRO A 26 15.62 11.90 -11.66
C PRO A 26 14.21 11.50 -12.08
N ALA A 27 14.01 11.33 -13.39
CA ALA A 27 12.74 10.92 -13.95
C ALA A 27 12.42 9.52 -13.38
N GLY A 28 11.39 9.43 -12.54
CA GLY A 28 10.94 8.15 -12.00
C GLY A 28 10.50 7.24 -13.15
N GLY A 29 11.02 6.01 -13.18
CA GLY A 29 10.58 4.98 -14.11
C GLY A 29 9.36 4.24 -13.59
N THR A 30 8.51 3.74 -14.51
CA THR A 30 7.42 2.82 -14.17
C THR A 30 7.81 1.40 -14.58
N VAL A 31 7.65 0.44 -13.66
CA VAL A 31 7.76 -0.99 -13.96
C VAL A 31 6.36 -1.57 -13.97
N SER A 32 5.99 -2.22 -15.06
CA SER A 32 4.70 -2.91 -15.19
C SER A 32 4.89 -4.35 -15.61
N GLY A 33 4.00 -5.23 -15.16
CA GLY A 33 4.09 -6.65 -15.47
C GLY A 33 2.86 -7.40 -15.02
N LYS A 34 2.84 -8.71 -15.30
CA LYS A 34 1.79 -9.63 -14.90
C LYS A 34 2.42 -10.83 -14.21
N VAL A 35 1.87 -11.19 -13.06
CA VAL A 35 2.19 -12.43 -12.37
C VAL A 35 1.17 -13.48 -12.78
N SER A 36 1.64 -14.64 -13.23
CA SER A 36 0.80 -15.75 -13.68
C SER A 36 1.10 -17.01 -12.87
N TYR A 37 0.07 -17.81 -12.64
CA TYR A 37 0.18 -19.12 -12.00
C TYR A 37 0.55 -20.17 -13.05
N GLU A 38 1.58 -20.96 -12.81
CA GLU A 38 1.94 -22.09 -13.63
C GLU A 38 1.22 -23.37 -13.19
N GLY A 39 0.86 -24.23 -14.15
CA GLY A 39 0.13 -25.46 -13.89
C GLY A 39 -1.37 -25.26 -13.71
N SER A 40 -2.00 -26.17 -12.98
CA SER A 40 -3.44 -26.12 -12.66
C SER A 40 -3.64 -25.51 -11.27
N PRO A 41 -4.39 -24.41 -11.15
CA PRO A 41 -4.65 -23.80 -9.85
C PRO A 41 -5.39 -24.77 -8.92
N PRO A 42 -5.06 -24.80 -7.63
CA PRO A 42 -5.80 -25.62 -6.68
C PRO A 42 -7.24 -25.14 -6.54
N LYS A 43 -8.18 -26.07 -6.36
CA LYS A 43 -9.55 -25.70 -6.03
C LYS A 43 -9.62 -25.18 -4.62
N MET A 44 -10.00 -23.91 -4.44
CA MET A 44 -10.18 -23.31 -3.13
C MET A 44 -11.45 -23.84 -2.47
N LYS A 45 -11.37 -24.10 -1.16
CA LYS A 45 -12.53 -24.55 -0.37
C LYS A 45 -13.46 -23.38 -0.07
N PRO A 46 -14.78 -23.60 -0.07
CA PRO A 46 -15.72 -22.63 0.48
C PRO A 46 -15.41 -22.33 1.94
N ILE A 47 -15.61 -21.08 2.33
CA ILE A 47 -15.51 -20.65 3.72
C ILE A 47 -16.85 -20.92 4.40
N GLU A 48 -16.85 -21.66 5.50
CA GLU A 48 -18.02 -21.88 6.32
C GLU A 48 -18.28 -20.66 7.22
N ILE A 49 -19.31 -19.90 6.91
CA ILE A 49 -19.70 -18.69 7.65
C ILE A 49 -20.97 -19.00 8.45
N THR A 50 -20.83 -19.66 9.57
CA THR A 50 -21.96 -20.12 10.38
C THR A 50 -21.98 -19.59 11.81
N SER A 51 -20.84 -19.17 12.34
CA SER A 51 -20.70 -18.79 13.76
C SER A 51 -21.26 -17.40 14.10
N ASP A 52 -21.45 -16.52 13.11
CA ASP A 52 -22.03 -15.19 13.30
C ASP A 52 -23.36 -15.06 12.53
N PRO A 53 -24.49 -14.76 13.21
CA PRO A 53 -25.80 -14.69 12.56
C PRO A 53 -25.90 -13.57 11.51
N TRP A 54 -25.18 -12.46 11.67
CA TRP A 54 -25.17 -11.39 10.70
C TRP A 54 -24.42 -11.81 9.43
N CYS A 55 -23.25 -12.39 9.60
CA CYS A 55 -22.44 -12.90 8.49
C CYS A 55 -23.18 -14.02 7.74
N ALA A 56 -23.81 -14.94 8.45
CA ALA A 56 -24.62 -16.01 7.85
C ALA A 56 -25.77 -15.43 7.00
N ARG A 57 -26.45 -14.37 7.46
CA ARG A 57 -27.51 -13.69 6.69
C ARG A 57 -26.98 -13.06 5.40
N VAL A 58 -25.80 -12.43 5.44
CA VAL A 58 -25.17 -11.81 4.26
C VAL A 58 -24.97 -12.83 3.15
N TYR A 59 -24.63 -14.07 3.50
CA TYR A 59 -24.36 -15.13 2.52
C TYR A 59 -25.52 -16.08 2.26
N LYS A 60 -26.69 -15.87 2.90
CA LYS A 60 -27.85 -16.79 2.79
C LYS A 60 -28.26 -17.09 1.35
N ASN A 61 -28.20 -16.09 0.47
CA ASN A 61 -28.64 -16.19 -0.93
C ASN A 61 -27.48 -15.96 -1.92
N MET A 62 -26.24 -16.11 -1.47
CA MET A 62 -25.05 -15.95 -2.28
C MET A 62 -24.16 -17.20 -2.16
N PRO A 63 -23.37 -17.51 -3.18
CA PRO A 63 -22.33 -18.52 -3.01
C PRO A 63 -21.41 -18.15 -1.85
N PRO A 64 -21.00 -19.10 -1.00
CA PRO A 64 -20.03 -18.82 0.04
C PRO A 64 -18.72 -18.34 -0.59
N PRO A 65 -18.01 -17.40 0.03
CA PRO A 65 -16.72 -16.99 -0.47
C PRO A 65 -15.73 -18.15 -0.39
N LEU A 66 -14.79 -18.18 -1.32
CA LEU A 66 -13.73 -19.18 -1.33
C LEU A 66 -12.55 -18.71 -0.47
N ALA A 67 -11.79 -19.66 0.07
CA ALA A 67 -10.51 -19.37 0.70
C ALA A 67 -9.58 -18.67 -0.30
N GLU A 68 -8.82 -17.67 0.17
CA GLU A 68 -8.00 -16.78 -0.67
C GLU A 68 -6.51 -17.14 -0.68
N ASN A 69 -6.18 -18.41 -0.37
CA ASN A 69 -4.79 -18.87 -0.37
C ASN A 69 -4.14 -18.79 -1.77
N VAL A 70 -4.91 -19.07 -2.81
CA VAL A 70 -4.50 -18.88 -4.20
C VAL A 70 -5.69 -18.34 -4.99
N VAL A 71 -5.61 -17.11 -5.46
CA VAL A 71 -6.68 -16.49 -6.25
C VAL A 71 -6.17 -16.26 -7.66
N THR A 72 -6.77 -16.97 -8.63
CA THR A 72 -6.42 -16.81 -10.03
C THR A 72 -7.58 -16.15 -10.79
N GLY A 73 -7.23 -15.23 -11.69
CA GLY A 73 -8.17 -14.60 -12.61
C GLY A 73 -8.05 -15.14 -14.04
N SER A 74 -8.63 -14.40 -14.98
CA SER A 74 -8.55 -14.74 -16.42
C SER A 74 -7.10 -14.86 -16.89
N GLY A 75 -6.84 -15.84 -17.78
CA GLY A 75 -5.49 -16.09 -18.30
C GLY A 75 -4.48 -16.46 -17.20
N LYS A 76 -4.93 -17.16 -16.15
CA LYS A 76 -4.13 -17.59 -15.02
C LYS A 76 -3.40 -16.44 -14.27
N SER A 77 -3.89 -15.21 -14.35
CA SER A 77 -3.30 -14.12 -13.56
C SER A 77 -3.42 -14.44 -12.08
N LEU A 78 -2.32 -14.29 -11.33
CA LEU A 78 -2.30 -14.51 -9.89
C LEU A 78 -2.61 -13.18 -9.17
N GLN A 79 -3.60 -13.19 -8.29
CA GLN A 79 -4.00 -12.04 -7.48
C GLN A 79 -3.32 -12.06 -6.11
N ASN A 80 -3.40 -10.95 -5.39
CA ASN A 80 -2.85 -10.80 -4.04
C ASN A 80 -1.33 -11.02 -3.96
N VAL A 81 -0.61 -10.70 -5.03
CA VAL A 81 0.85 -10.77 -5.09
C VAL A 81 1.42 -9.39 -4.87
N VAL A 82 2.38 -9.28 -3.97
CA VAL A 82 3.15 -8.07 -3.75
C VAL A 82 4.45 -8.16 -4.53
N VAL A 83 4.67 -7.19 -5.43
CA VAL A 83 5.94 -7.01 -6.14
C VAL A 83 6.58 -5.73 -5.63
N TYR A 84 7.85 -5.77 -5.30
CA TYR A 84 8.54 -4.59 -4.74
C TYR A 84 9.98 -4.52 -5.23
N VAL A 85 10.53 -3.31 -5.22
CA VAL A 85 11.97 -3.10 -5.48
C VAL A 85 12.73 -3.48 -4.21
N SER A 86 13.59 -4.48 -4.32
CA SER A 86 14.34 -5.02 -3.16
C SER A 86 15.58 -4.20 -2.81
N ALA A 87 16.13 -3.44 -3.76
CA ALA A 87 17.31 -2.59 -3.56
C ALA A 87 17.34 -1.44 -4.57
N GLY A 88 17.96 -0.32 -4.19
CA GLY A 88 18.15 0.83 -5.08
C GLY A 88 16.90 1.71 -5.28
N ALA A 89 15.81 1.46 -4.57
CA ALA A 89 14.70 2.39 -4.55
C ALA A 89 15.08 3.66 -3.77
N PRO A 90 14.67 4.85 -4.22
CA PRO A 90 14.90 6.07 -3.47
C PRO A 90 14.11 6.07 -2.16
N ASP A 91 14.64 6.76 -1.15
CA ASP A 91 13.95 6.97 0.12
C ASP A 91 12.90 8.10 -0.04
N ASP A 92 11.73 7.75 -0.52
CA ASP A 92 10.61 8.69 -0.60
C ASP A 92 9.85 8.74 0.73
N ALA A 93 9.32 9.91 1.07
CA ALA A 93 8.43 10.05 2.21
C ALA A 93 7.16 9.20 2.01
N ALA A 94 6.60 8.69 3.11
CA ALA A 94 5.32 7.97 3.08
C ALA A 94 4.23 8.82 2.38
N PRO A 95 3.35 8.21 1.58
CA PRO A 95 2.25 8.92 0.95
C PRO A 95 1.39 9.66 1.98
N SER A 96 0.97 10.87 1.66
CA SER A 96 0.01 11.62 2.49
C SER A 96 -1.40 11.01 2.45
N THR A 97 -1.69 10.22 1.41
CA THR A 97 -2.96 9.48 1.30
C THR A 97 -2.89 8.24 2.18
N ALA A 98 -3.90 8.07 3.05
CA ALA A 98 -3.99 6.90 3.90
C ALA A 98 -4.25 5.61 3.09
N ALA A 99 -3.63 4.51 3.51
CA ALA A 99 -4.03 3.18 3.09
C ALA A 99 -5.35 2.80 3.80
N VAL A 100 -6.24 2.08 3.13
CA VAL A 100 -7.55 1.76 3.69
C VAL A 100 -7.79 0.25 3.69
N LEU A 101 -8.05 -0.31 4.87
CA LEU A 101 -8.61 -1.65 5.05
C LEU A 101 -10.10 -1.53 5.40
N THR A 102 -10.95 -2.22 4.67
CA THR A 102 -12.39 -2.24 4.95
C THR A 102 -12.82 -3.65 5.39
N GLN A 103 -13.56 -3.74 6.47
CA GLN A 103 -14.27 -4.94 6.89
C GLN A 103 -15.66 -4.90 6.26
N LYS A 104 -15.89 -5.77 5.32
CA LYS A 104 -17.13 -5.81 4.53
C LYS A 104 -17.50 -7.22 4.14
N ARG A 105 -18.77 -7.57 4.33
CA ARG A 105 -19.26 -8.93 4.12
C ARG A 105 -18.45 -9.97 4.89
N CYS A 106 -18.10 -9.62 6.12
CA CYS A 106 -17.31 -10.47 7.01
C CYS A 106 -15.97 -10.92 6.41
N ARG A 107 -15.31 -10.00 5.71
CA ARG A 107 -13.98 -10.18 5.13
C ARG A 107 -13.16 -8.89 5.26
N TYR A 108 -11.86 -9.01 5.24
CA TYR A 108 -10.97 -7.87 5.05
C TYR A 108 -10.78 -7.59 3.56
N ILE A 109 -10.96 -6.34 3.16
CA ILE A 109 -10.80 -5.89 1.76
C ILE A 109 -9.87 -4.66 1.74
N PRO A 110 -8.78 -4.72 0.99
CA PRO A 110 -8.27 -5.84 0.22
C PRO A 110 -7.70 -6.96 1.11
N HIS A 111 -7.58 -8.18 0.56
CA HIS A 111 -6.96 -9.31 1.26
C HIS A 111 -5.46 -9.12 1.50
N VAL A 112 -4.77 -8.46 0.57
CA VAL A 112 -3.39 -8.01 0.73
C VAL A 112 -3.37 -6.49 0.51
N LEU A 113 -2.96 -5.77 1.53
CA LEU A 113 -2.86 -4.30 1.52
C LEU A 113 -1.40 -3.89 1.56
N ALA A 114 -0.94 -3.25 0.50
CA ALA A 114 0.37 -2.65 0.49
C ALA A 114 0.33 -1.27 1.12
N LEU A 115 1.31 -0.96 1.95
CA LEU A 115 1.50 0.35 2.57
C LEU A 115 3.00 0.62 2.76
N GLN A 116 3.34 1.88 3.00
CA GLN A 116 4.71 2.28 3.32
C GLN A 116 4.84 2.52 4.82
N VAL A 117 6.06 2.30 5.33
CA VAL A 117 6.41 2.63 6.71
C VAL A 117 5.98 4.06 7.05
N ASN A 118 5.32 4.22 8.18
CA ASN A 118 4.71 5.47 8.67
C ASN A 118 3.53 6.01 7.83
N GLN A 119 3.08 5.32 6.78
CA GLN A 119 1.83 5.67 6.11
C GLN A 119 0.65 5.46 7.05
N GLU A 120 -0.30 6.38 7.04
CA GLU A 120 -1.53 6.19 7.79
C GLU A 120 -2.35 5.03 7.23
N LEU A 121 -2.79 4.13 8.12
CA LEU A 121 -3.71 3.03 7.84
C LEU A 121 -5.06 3.35 8.48
N ILE A 122 -6.07 3.59 7.66
CA ILE A 122 -7.46 3.74 8.11
C ILE A 122 -8.17 2.39 7.99
N ILE A 123 -8.77 1.93 9.08
CA ILE A 123 -9.54 0.69 9.12
C ILE A 123 -11.00 1.02 9.34
N LYS A 124 -11.87 0.56 8.44
CA LYS A 124 -13.31 0.80 8.46
C LYS A 124 -14.07 -0.51 8.69
N ASN A 125 -15.19 -0.45 9.41
CA ASN A 125 -16.15 -1.54 9.51
C ASN A 125 -17.46 -1.11 8.85
N GLU A 126 -17.80 -1.75 7.72
CA GLU A 126 -19.05 -1.52 6.97
C GLU A 126 -20.09 -2.61 7.24
N ASP A 127 -19.80 -3.58 8.11
CA ASP A 127 -20.68 -4.67 8.48
C ASP A 127 -21.55 -4.32 9.69
N GLY A 128 -22.72 -4.93 9.80
CA GLY A 128 -23.64 -4.75 10.93
C GLY A 128 -23.27 -5.58 12.17
N THR A 129 -22.07 -6.13 12.22
CA THR A 129 -21.51 -6.87 13.36
C THR A 129 -20.14 -6.31 13.72
N ALA A 130 -19.67 -6.59 14.93
CA ALA A 130 -18.33 -6.24 15.35
C ALA A 130 -17.30 -7.20 14.75
N HIS A 131 -16.18 -6.66 14.36
CA HIS A 131 -15.00 -7.41 13.98
C HIS A 131 -13.84 -7.06 14.90
N ASN A 132 -12.78 -7.82 14.77
CA ASN A 132 -11.56 -7.61 15.52
C ASN A 132 -10.39 -7.52 14.54
N ILE A 133 -9.50 -6.58 14.74
CA ILE A 133 -8.29 -6.43 13.96
C ILE A 133 -7.11 -6.80 14.85
N HIS A 134 -6.41 -7.87 14.49
CA HIS A 134 -5.28 -8.39 15.24
C HIS A 134 -4.09 -8.64 14.31
N PRO A 135 -3.26 -7.62 14.03
CA PRO A 135 -1.99 -7.78 13.36
C PRO A 135 -1.04 -8.63 14.20
N LEU A 136 -0.27 -9.49 13.55
CA LEU A 136 0.71 -10.38 14.16
C LEU A 136 2.13 -10.04 13.68
N PRO A 137 2.64 -8.86 14.00
CA PRO A 137 3.96 -8.44 13.59
C PRO A 137 5.06 -9.19 14.37
N LYS A 138 6.27 -9.22 13.80
CA LYS A 138 7.49 -9.71 14.48
C LYS A 138 8.38 -8.55 14.92
N LEU A 139 8.34 -7.44 14.17
CA LEU A 139 9.20 -6.27 14.39
C LEU A 139 8.43 -5.08 14.95
N ASN A 140 7.21 -4.86 14.49
CA ASN A 140 6.34 -3.79 14.96
C ASN A 140 5.64 -4.16 16.28
N ARG A 141 5.05 -3.18 16.95
CA ARG A 141 4.23 -3.41 18.14
C ARG A 141 2.96 -4.17 17.76
N GLN A 142 2.72 -5.30 18.41
CA GLN A 142 1.46 -6.04 18.29
C GLN A 142 0.33 -5.31 19.03
N TRP A 143 -0.86 -5.35 18.43
CA TRP A 143 -2.09 -4.85 19.04
C TRP A 143 -3.30 -5.68 18.60
N ASN A 144 -4.40 -5.55 19.34
CA ASN A 144 -5.62 -6.28 19.09
C ASN A 144 -6.80 -5.36 19.45
N LYS A 145 -7.60 -4.95 18.49
CA LYS A 145 -8.71 -4.01 18.68
C LYS A 145 -10.00 -4.56 18.12
N THR A 146 -11.06 -4.52 18.91
CA THR A 146 -12.41 -4.78 18.44
C THR A 146 -13.00 -3.49 17.87
N GLN A 147 -13.64 -3.59 16.72
CA GLN A 147 -14.25 -2.48 16.01
C GLN A 147 -15.72 -2.78 15.69
N GLY A 148 -16.61 -1.97 16.25
CA GLY A 148 -18.00 -1.87 15.80
C GLY A 148 -18.14 -0.97 14.57
N GLN A 149 -19.37 -0.80 14.08
CA GLN A 149 -19.67 0.21 13.05
C GLN A 149 -19.36 1.61 13.58
N ARG A 150 -19.13 2.56 12.67
CA ARG A 150 -19.10 4.02 12.85
C ARG A 150 -17.75 4.67 13.13
N PHE A 151 -16.82 4.02 13.81
CA PHE A 151 -15.58 4.70 14.18
C PHE A 151 -14.40 4.02 13.47
N PRO A 152 -13.81 4.67 12.44
CA PRO A 152 -12.59 4.16 11.84
C PRO A 152 -11.47 4.14 12.88
N LEU A 153 -10.60 3.15 12.79
CA LEU A 153 -9.34 3.14 13.50
C LEU A 153 -8.27 3.74 12.61
N SER A 154 -7.34 4.46 13.21
CA SER A 154 -6.14 4.96 12.54
C SER A 154 -4.92 4.38 13.23
N GLU A 155 -4.03 3.78 12.45
CA GLU A 155 -2.82 3.10 12.90
C GLU A 155 -1.65 3.41 11.96
N LYS A 156 -0.43 3.11 12.43
CA LYS A 156 0.80 3.18 11.65
C LYS A 156 1.74 2.07 12.06
N PHE A 157 2.58 1.63 11.13
CA PHE A 157 3.70 0.74 11.39
C PHE A 157 5.01 1.48 11.10
N ASP A 158 5.98 1.35 11.96
CA ASP A 158 7.26 2.07 11.88
C ASP A 158 8.41 1.21 11.35
N LYS A 159 8.16 -0.08 11.12
CA LYS A 159 9.15 -1.04 10.62
C LYS A 159 8.59 -1.84 9.46
N ALA A 160 9.40 -1.97 8.40
CA ALA A 160 9.04 -2.74 7.22
C ALA A 160 8.95 -4.24 7.50
N GLU A 161 7.79 -4.83 7.31
CA GLU A 161 7.59 -6.29 7.37
C GLU A 161 6.29 -6.73 6.69
N MET A 162 6.14 -8.03 6.48
CA MET A 162 4.89 -8.65 6.06
C MET A 162 4.11 -9.05 7.31
N ILE A 163 3.00 -8.39 7.58
CA ILE A 163 2.24 -8.54 8.82
C ILE A 163 0.96 -9.33 8.56
N PRO A 164 0.84 -10.58 8.98
CA PRO A 164 -0.43 -11.29 8.97
C PRO A 164 -1.44 -10.59 9.88
N VAL A 165 -2.69 -10.55 9.45
CA VAL A 165 -3.81 -9.96 10.19
C VAL A 165 -4.92 -10.96 10.29
N LYS A 166 -5.51 -11.12 11.47
CA LYS A 166 -6.65 -12.00 11.71
C LYS A 166 -7.76 -11.30 12.47
N CYS A 167 -8.96 -11.84 12.39
CA CYS A 167 -10.06 -11.54 13.28
C CYS A 167 -10.19 -12.66 14.33
N ASN A 168 -10.23 -12.32 15.61
CA ASN A 168 -10.41 -13.31 16.66
C ASN A 168 -11.89 -13.77 16.80
N LEU A 169 -12.84 -12.97 16.30
CA LEU A 169 -14.26 -13.26 16.32
C LEU A 169 -14.69 -14.14 15.15
N HIS A 170 -14.01 -13.99 14.00
CA HIS A 170 -14.35 -14.65 12.75
C HIS A 170 -13.10 -15.36 12.18
N PRO A 171 -12.89 -16.65 12.48
CA PRO A 171 -11.64 -17.35 12.16
C PRO A 171 -11.28 -17.38 10.67
N TRP A 172 -12.26 -17.18 9.80
CA TRP A 172 -12.06 -17.12 8.35
C TRP A 172 -11.56 -15.75 7.86
N MET A 173 -11.65 -14.67 8.68
CA MET A 173 -11.22 -13.34 8.28
C MET A 173 -9.74 -13.16 8.53
N HIS A 174 -8.99 -13.07 7.47
CA HIS A 174 -7.55 -12.78 7.50
C HIS A 174 -7.14 -11.90 6.32
N ALA A 175 -6.04 -11.21 6.48
CA ALA A 175 -5.39 -10.37 5.49
C ALA A 175 -3.88 -10.35 5.72
N THR A 176 -3.15 -9.68 4.84
CA THR A 176 -1.73 -9.40 5.03
C THR A 176 -1.47 -7.93 4.73
N PHE A 177 -0.82 -7.24 5.65
CA PHE A 177 -0.22 -5.95 5.37
C PHE A 177 1.20 -6.16 4.85
N ALA A 178 1.44 -5.69 3.64
CA ALA A 178 2.77 -5.66 3.04
C ALA A 178 3.37 -4.28 3.32
N ASP A 179 3.89 -4.11 4.53
CA ASP A 179 4.52 -2.87 4.95
C ASP A 179 5.99 -2.89 4.51
N ARG A 180 6.34 -1.95 3.64
CA ARG A 180 7.67 -1.86 3.05
C ARG A 180 8.28 -0.50 3.25
N MET A 181 9.59 -0.49 3.33
CA MET A 181 10.37 0.74 3.32
C MET A 181 10.17 1.49 2.00
N LEU A 182 10.22 2.78 2.12
CA LEU A 182 10.36 3.86 1.16
C LEU A 182 10.71 3.41 -0.28
N GLY A 183 9.93 3.90 -1.25
CA GLY A 183 10.25 3.81 -2.68
C GLY A 183 9.54 2.73 -3.49
N ALA A 184 8.77 1.82 -2.91
CA ALA A 184 7.95 0.88 -3.69
C ALA A 184 6.53 1.44 -3.88
N ARG A 185 6.28 2.12 -4.98
CA ARG A 185 4.91 2.32 -5.46
C ARG A 185 4.46 0.99 -6.08
N ILE A 186 3.37 0.46 -5.58
CA ILE A 186 2.71 -0.75 -6.10
C ILE A 186 1.56 -0.31 -7.00
#